data_ac36c16eeb4f6a02def39561a155ca4b
#
_entry.id   ac36c16eeb4f6a02def39561a155ca4b
#
_cell.length_a   1.000
_cell.length_b   1.000
_cell.length_c   1.000
_cell.angle_alpha   90.00
_cell.angle_beta   90.00
_cell.angle_gamma   90.00
#
_symmetry.space_group_name_H-M   'P 1'
#
loop_
_entity.id
_entity.type
_entity.pdbx_description
1 polymer ?
#
loop_
_entity_poly.entity_id
_entity_poly.type
_entity_poly.pdbx_seq_one_letter_code
_entity_poly.pdbx_strand_id
1 'polypeptide(L)'
;MRMILNFSLLIYFCCISFSVFSKVPEGTIYGPIRADEPGHPDRNSIYSASAIDLKSAGYIEEEYFIEGSANQYSNPEFENAEIISDNHRYRTRLIVRRPPRENFNGVVLVEWINVTGGPDKDIDWWLSGAHFIREGYAYVAVSAQQMGIDTMKEWSPKRYGSLDTTHDGIVGRDGLSYDIFSAVGRAINRIDESASDGEVDILRGLKAKIIIATGHSQSASRLATYLNNIHPLDPVYDGVMVHGGGGRIRDDQETKIFKIMAETDMRRRAATPQPNS
;
A
#
# COMPACT_ATOMS: atom_id res chain seq x y z
N MET A 1 63.10 21.75 40.36
CA MET A 1 61.74 21.28 40.65
C MET A 1 60.86 21.78 39.54
N ARG A 2 60.61 20.92 38.50
CA ARG A 2 59.84 21.26 37.32
C ARG A 2 58.47 20.62 37.50
N MET A 3 57.42 21.43 37.60
CA MET A 3 56.01 21.04 37.67
C MET A 3 55.52 20.78 36.25
N ILE A 4 55.12 19.53 35.97
CA ILE A 4 54.51 19.13 34.71
C ILE A 4 52.98 19.29 34.89
N LEU A 5 52.38 20.22 34.18
CA LEU A 5 50.92 20.43 34.13
C LEU A 5 50.34 19.48 33.08
N ASN A 6 49.61 18.44 33.52
CA ASN A 6 48.83 17.57 32.62
C ASN A 6 47.53 18.25 32.27
N PHE A 7 47.36 18.64 31.01
CA PHE A 7 46.11 19.08 30.44
C PHE A 7 45.35 17.85 29.90
N SER A 8 44.34 17.39 30.63
CA SER A 8 43.39 16.38 30.09
C SER A 8 42.35 17.07 29.25
N LEU A 9 42.43 16.88 27.94
CA LEU A 9 41.41 17.35 26.98
C LEU A 9 40.22 16.38 26.99
N LEU A 10 39.12 16.78 27.62
CA LEU A 10 37.84 16.05 27.59
C LEU A 10 37.13 16.35 26.27
N ILE A 11 37.18 15.41 25.33
CA ILE A 11 36.40 15.49 24.06
C ILE A 11 34.99 15.03 24.37
N TYR A 12 34.04 15.97 24.44
CA TYR A 12 32.61 15.69 24.45
C TYR A 12 32.19 15.25 23.06
N PHE A 13 31.96 13.95 22.89
CA PHE A 13 31.27 13.42 21.72
C PHE A 13 29.77 13.76 21.84
N CYS A 14 29.35 14.84 21.20
CA CYS A 14 27.94 15.14 21.06
C CYS A 14 27.34 14.15 20.06
N CYS A 15 26.69 13.09 20.54
CA CYS A 15 25.89 12.21 19.71
C CYS A 15 24.68 13.01 19.21
N ILE A 16 24.79 13.60 18.03
CA ILE A 16 23.65 14.15 17.31
C ILE A 16 22.88 12.95 16.79
N SER A 17 21.84 12.54 17.51
CA SER A 17 20.85 11.59 17.01
C SER A 17 20.12 12.28 15.86
N PHE A 18 20.51 11.99 14.63
CA PHE A 18 19.66 12.29 13.47
C PHE A 18 18.43 11.38 13.57
N SER A 19 17.33 11.93 14.04
CA SER A 19 16.03 11.31 13.81
C SER A 19 15.83 11.32 12.30
N VAL A 20 15.95 10.17 11.67
CA VAL A 20 15.53 9.97 10.29
C VAL A 20 14.03 10.06 10.31
N PHE A 21 13.49 11.27 10.10
CA PHE A 21 12.06 11.43 9.86
C PHE A 21 11.72 10.64 8.60
N SER A 22 10.84 9.67 8.73
CA SER A 22 10.23 9.01 7.58
C SER A 22 9.70 10.05 6.60
N LYS A 23 10.08 9.94 5.33
CA LYS A 23 9.62 10.85 4.28
C LYS A 23 8.15 10.64 3.94
N VAL A 24 7.59 9.48 4.26
CA VAL A 24 6.19 9.15 4.04
C VAL A 24 5.39 9.47 5.30
N PRO A 25 4.37 10.33 5.22
CA PRO A 25 3.50 10.61 6.33
C PRO A 25 2.74 9.37 6.81
N GLU A 26 2.44 9.33 8.09
CA GLU A 26 1.64 8.25 8.69
C GLU A 26 0.16 8.46 8.43
N GLY A 27 -0.59 7.35 8.35
CA GLY A 27 -2.05 7.36 8.26
C GLY A 27 -2.71 6.87 9.54
N THR A 28 -3.90 7.40 9.85
CA THR A 28 -4.76 6.94 10.93
C THR A 28 -5.86 6.05 10.37
N ILE A 29 -6.07 4.88 10.97
CA ILE A 29 -7.08 3.91 10.53
C ILE A 29 -8.33 4.01 11.39
N TYR A 30 -9.49 3.92 10.74
CA TYR A 30 -10.83 3.94 11.35
C TYR A 30 -11.61 2.69 10.94
N GLY A 31 -12.32 2.11 11.86
CA GLY A 31 -13.18 0.95 11.57
C GLY A 31 -13.06 -0.16 12.61
N PRO A 32 -13.59 -1.35 12.28
CA PRO A 32 -14.20 -1.68 11.00
C PRO A 32 -15.47 -0.86 10.72
N ILE A 33 -15.68 -0.50 9.45
CA ILE A 33 -16.86 0.24 9.02
C ILE A 33 -18.02 -0.76 8.97
N ARG A 34 -19.06 -0.51 9.79
CA ARG A 34 -20.24 -1.38 9.82
C ARG A 34 -20.86 -1.51 8.42
N ALA A 35 -21.14 -2.73 8.04
CA ALA A 35 -21.75 -3.05 6.77
C ALA A 35 -22.97 -3.94 6.96
N ASP A 36 -23.95 -3.79 6.06
CA ASP A 36 -25.06 -4.71 5.89
C ASP A 36 -24.67 -5.83 4.91
N GLU A 37 -25.52 -6.84 4.77
CA GLU A 37 -25.28 -7.91 3.80
C GLU A 37 -25.27 -7.35 2.36
N PRO A 38 -24.48 -7.93 1.46
CA PRO A 38 -24.44 -7.54 0.06
C PRO A 38 -25.85 -7.58 -0.58
N GLY A 39 -26.16 -6.57 -1.39
CA GLY A 39 -27.47 -6.45 -2.04
C GLY A 39 -28.53 -5.70 -1.22
N HIS A 40 -28.21 -5.24 -0.01
CA HIS A 40 -29.13 -4.41 0.77
C HIS A 40 -29.52 -3.14 -0.01
N PRO A 41 -30.82 -2.74 -0.04
CA PRO A 41 -31.30 -1.61 -0.85
C PRO A 41 -30.63 -0.28 -0.51
N ASP A 42 -30.20 -0.10 0.75
CA ASP A 42 -29.49 1.11 1.20
C ASP A 42 -28.06 1.20 0.70
N ARG A 43 -27.56 0.17 0.02
CA ARG A 43 -26.16 0.07 -0.44
C ARG A 43 -25.13 0.34 0.66
N ASN A 44 -25.44 -0.06 1.90
CA ASN A 44 -24.53 0.05 3.04
C ASN A 44 -23.75 -1.24 3.26
N SER A 45 -23.38 -1.93 2.19
CA SER A 45 -22.50 -3.11 2.19
C SER A 45 -21.10 -2.74 1.69
N ILE A 46 -20.15 -3.66 1.84
CA ILE A 46 -18.82 -3.49 1.26
C ILE A 46 -18.92 -3.53 -0.27
N TYR A 47 -18.43 -2.46 -0.91
CA TYR A 47 -18.35 -2.41 -2.37
C TYR A 47 -17.32 -3.41 -2.88
N SER A 48 -17.67 -4.25 -3.85
CA SER A 48 -16.81 -5.35 -4.33
C SER A 48 -16.41 -6.33 -3.24
N ALA A 49 -17.35 -6.69 -2.34
CA ALA A 49 -17.17 -7.78 -1.38
C ALA A 49 -16.77 -9.08 -2.11
N SER A 50 -16.02 -9.94 -1.40
CA SER A 50 -15.59 -11.22 -1.97
C SER A 50 -16.78 -12.09 -2.41
N ALA A 51 -16.69 -12.63 -3.64
CA ALA A 51 -17.62 -13.63 -4.12
C ALA A 51 -17.32 -15.06 -3.60
N ILE A 52 -16.15 -15.25 -2.95
CA ILE A 52 -15.77 -16.53 -2.35
C ILE A 52 -16.46 -16.65 -1.00
N ASP A 53 -16.95 -17.84 -0.66
CA ASP A 53 -17.47 -18.13 0.68
C ASP A 53 -16.33 -18.14 1.71
N LEU A 54 -16.04 -16.96 2.24
CA LEU A 54 -15.00 -16.75 3.25
C LEU A 54 -15.36 -17.43 4.57
N LYS A 55 -16.66 -17.44 4.92
CA LYS A 55 -17.13 -17.96 6.19
C LYS A 55 -16.87 -19.46 6.34
N SER A 56 -17.04 -20.24 5.28
CA SER A 56 -16.75 -21.68 5.31
C SER A 56 -15.27 -21.99 5.57
N ALA A 57 -14.38 -21.07 5.19
CA ALA A 57 -12.94 -21.16 5.45
C ALA A 57 -12.51 -20.47 6.76
N GLY A 58 -13.46 -19.95 7.55
CA GLY A 58 -13.16 -19.20 8.76
C GLY A 58 -12.55 -17.81 8.53
N TYR A 59 -12.51 -17.33 7.30
CA TYR A 59 -12.02 -15.99 6.98
C TYR A 59 -13.05 -14.91 7.34
N ILE A 60 -12.52 -13.75 7.69
CA ILE A 60 -13.31 -12.55 7.96
C ILE A 60 -12.95 -11.51 6.91
N GLU A 61 -13.97 -10.86 6.33
CA GLU A 61 -13.83 -9.66 5.49
C GLU A 61 -14.34 -8.45 6.25
N GLU A 62 -13.51 -7.43 6.39
CA GLU A 62 -13.87 -6.16 7.01
C GLU A 62 -13.37 -4.99 6.17
N GLU A 63 -14.07 -3.87 6.26
CA GLU A 63 -13.68 -2.63 5.59
C GLU A 63 -13.23 -1.60 6.63
N TYR A 64 -12.17 -0.88 6.29
CA TYR A 64 -11.61 0.21 7.08
C TYR A 64 -11.40 1.44 6.21
N PHE A 65 -11.36 2.61 6.84
CA PHE A 65 -10.87 3.81 6.19
C PHE A 65 -9.52 4.21 6.80
N ILE A 66 -8.62 4.72 5.96
CA ILE A 66 -7.36 5.32 6.36
C ILE A 66 -7.34 6.76 5.90
N GLU A 67 -6.93 7.68 6.76
CA GLU A 67 -6.75 9.09 6.43
C GLU A 67 -5.42 9.61 6.94
N GLY A 68 -4.90 10.65 6.29
CA GLY A 68 -3.63 11.25 6.64
C GLY A 68 -3.28 12.39 5.71
N SER A 69 -2.02 12.75 5.71
CA SER A 69 -1.43 13.63 4.71
C SER A 69 -0.52 12.83 3.77
N ALA A 70 -0.35 13.31 2.56
CA ALA A 70 0.46 12.71 1.53
C ALA A 70 1.25 13.78 0.77
N ASN A 71 2.36 13.38 0.18
CA ASN A 71 3.16 14.22 -0.70
C ASN A 71 2.81 13.93 -2.16
N GLN A 72 3.03 14.93 -2.99
CA GLN A 72 3.07 14.76 -4.43
C GLN A 72 4.53 14.73 -4.88
N TYR A 73 4.85 13.82 -5.77
CA TYR A 73 6.21 13.56 -6.23
C TYR A 73 6.42 13.94 -7.69
N SER A 74 7.66 14.29 -8.02
CA SER A 74 8.14 14.28 -9.39
C SER A 74 8.12 12.85 -9.96
N ASN A 75 8.22 12.73 -11.27
CA ASN A 75 8.23 11.41 -11.93
C ASN A 75 9.45 11.31 -12.87
N PRO A 76 10.67 11.25 -12.32
CA PRO A 76 11.87 11.07 -13.13
C PRO A 76 11.94 9.64 -13.70
N GLU A 77 12.76 9.46 -14.73
CA GLU A 77 12.99 8.14 -15.31
C GLU A 77 14.07 7.39 -14.52
N PHE A 78 13.69 6.31 -13.78
CA PHE A 78 14.58 5.43 -13.00
C PHE A 78 15.46 6.13 -11.95
N GLU A 79 14.99 7.21 -11.38
CA GLU A 79 15.65 7.93 -10.30
C GLU A 79 14.70 8.12 -9.12
N ASN A 80 15.26 8.42 -7.94
CA ASN A 80 14.44 8.75 -6.79
C ASN A 80 13.68 10.05 -7.03
N ALA A 81 12.39 10.03 -6.73
CA ALA A 81 11.54 11.21 -6.90
C ALA A 81 11.84 12.29 -5.84
N GLU A 82 11.57 13.53 -6.20
CA GLU A 82 11.55 14.67 -5.28
C GLU A 82 10.12 15.00 -4.88
N ILE A 83 9.92 15.46 -3.66
CA ILE A 83 8.65 16.02 -3.22
C ILE A 83 8.45 17.38 -3.89
N ILE A 84 7.38 17.53 -4.69
CA ILE A 84 7.05 18.77 -5.38
C ILE A 84 5.95 19.58 -4.68
N SER A 85 5.12 18.92 -3.86
CA SER A 85 4.23 19.56 -2.90
C SER A 85 3.88 18.58 -1.78
N ASP A 86 3.51 19.06 -0.61
CA ASP A 86 3.31 18.27 0.60
C ASP A 86 2.02 18.63 1.34
N ASN A 87 1.77 17.90 2.45
CA ASN A 87 0.63 18.12 3.35
C ASN A 87 -0.76 18.04 2.69
N HIS A 88 -0.90 17.22 1.66
CA HIS A 88 -2.17 16.97 1.00
C HIS A 88 -2.97 15.94 1.77
N ARG A 89 -4.09 16.32 2.36
CA ARG A 89 -4.95 15.39 3.08
C ARG A 89 -5.62 14.40 2.14
N TYR A 90 -5.79 13.18 2.63
CA TYR A 90 -6.53 12.12 1.94
C TYR A 90 -7.36 11.34 2.94
N ARG A 91 -8.39 10.66 2.45
CA ARG A 91 -9.14 9.63 3.12
C ARG A 91 -9.54 8.57 2.11
N THR A 92 -9.15 7.32 2.36
CA THR A 92 -9.46 6.23 1.44
C THR A 92 -9.88 4.96 2.15
N ARG A 93 -10.17 3.93 1.38
CA ARG A 93 -10.73 2.65 1.81
C ARG A 93 -9.70 1.52 1.77
N LEU A 94 -9.79 0.63 2.76
CA LEU A 94 -9.12 -0.67 2.79
C LEU A 94 -10.16 -1.78 2.91
N ILE A 95 -10.00 -2.87 2.15
CA ILE A 95 -10.68 -4.14 2.42
C ILE A 95 -9.65 -5.09 3.02
N VAL A 96 -9.98 -5.70 4.14
CA VAL A 96 -9.08 -6.63 4.84
C VAL A 96 -9.74 -7.99 4.94
N ARG A 97 -9.06 -9.03 4.44
CA ARG A 97 -9.47 -10.43 4.51
C ARG A 97 -8.45 -11.20 5.32
N ARG A 98 -8.88 -11.81 6.41
CA ARG A 98 -7.98 -12.45 7.39
C ARG A 98 -8.39 -13.89 7.66
N PRO A 99 -7.41 -14.82 7.77
CA PRO A 99 -7.63 -16.15 8.30
C PRO A 99 -7.86 -16.11 9.82
N PRO A 100 -8.37 -17.20 10.42
CA PRO A 100 -8.24 -17.41 11.84
C PRO A 100 -6.76 -17.50 12.25
N ARG A 101 -6.44 -17.12 13.49
CA ARG A 101 -5.06 -16.99 13.98
C ARG A 101 -4.22 -18.25 13.76
N GLU A 102 -4.80 -19.42 14.00
CA GLU A 102 -4.15 -20.71 13.86
C GLU A 102 -3.78 -21.08 12.42
N ASN A 103 -4.43 -20.47 11.45
CA ASN A 103 -4.19 -20.73 10.02
C ASN A 103 -3.31 -19.65 9.37
N PHE A 104 -2.99 -18.56 10.09
CA PHE A 104 -2.21 -17.48 9.52
C PHE A 104 -0.76 -17.91 9.27
N ASN A 105 -0.31 -17.80 8.02
CA ASN A 105 1.05 -18.21 7.62
C ASN A 105 2.13 -17.14 7.88
N GLY A 106 1.74 -15.95 8.35
CA GLY A 106 2.66 -14.84 8.61
C GLY A 106 2.86 -13.87 7.44
N VAL A 107 2.18 -14.10 6.31
CA VAL A 107 2.32 -13.24 5.12
C VAL A 107 1.09 -12.39 4.90
N VAL A 108 1.29 -11.09 4.68
CA VAL A 108 0.25 -10.16 4.30
C VAL A 108 0.47 -9.72 2.84
N LEU A 109 -0.54 -9.91 2.00
CA LEU A 109 -0.57 -9.40 0.64
C LEU A 109 -1.29 -8.06 0.63
N VAL A 110 -0.67 -7.03 0.07
CA VAL A 110 -1.25 -5.68 -0.05
C VAL A 110 -1.43 -5.37 -1.52
N GLU A 111 -2.67 -5.39 -2.01
CA GLU A 111 -2.98 -5.14 -3.40
C GLU A 111 -3.30 -3.68 -3.66
N TRP A 112 -2.58 -3.09 -4.61
CA TRP A 112 -2.98 -1.84 -5.25
C TRP A 112 -4.14 -2.12 -6.20
N ILE A 113 -5.35 -1.76 -5.79
CA ILE A 113 -6.58 -2.08 -6.54
C ILE A 113 -6.54 -1.50 -7.96
N ASN A 114 -6.96 -2.32 -8.91
CA ASN A 114 -7.09 -1.91 -10.31
C ASN A 114 -8.40 -1.15 -10.53
N VAL A 115 -8.32 -0.02 -11.26
CA VAL A 115 -9.48 0.84 -11.56
C VAL A 115 -9.79 0.93 -13.06
N THR A 116 -9.27 0.02 -13.87
CA THR A 116 -9.53 0.02 -15.32
C THR A 116 -11.03 -0.05 -15.60
N GLY A 117 -11.56 0.97 -16.26
CA GLY A 117 -13.00 1.07 -16.57
C GLY A 117 -13.87 1.59 -15.42
N GLY A 118 -13.30 2.19 -14.37
CA GLY A 118 -14.00 2.89 -13.30
C GLY A 118 -13.99 2.15 -11.97
N PRO A 119 -14.65 1.00 -11.83
CA PRO A 119 -14.80 0.32 -10.54
C PRO A 119 -13.46 -0.20 -9.97
N ASP A 120 -13.36 -0.20 -8.65
CA ASP A 120 -12.34 -0.91 -7.92
C ASP A 120 -12.44 -2.43 -8.16
N LYS A 121 -11.31 -3.03 -8.51
CA LYS A 121 -11.17 -4.47 -8.80
C LYS A 121 -9.91 -5.01 -8.15
N ASP A 122 -10.08 -5.89 -7.20
CA ASP A 122 -9.05 -6.65 -6.53
C ASP A 122 -8.68 -7.89 -7.37
N ILE A 123 -7.97 -7.65 -8.46
CA ILE A 123 -7.71 -8.64 -9.51
C ILE A 123 -6.90 -9.83 -9.00
N ASP A 124 -5.88 -9.59 -8.17
CA ASP A 124 -5.07 -10.68 -7.62
C ASP A 124 -5.88 -11.53 -6.65
N TRP A 125 -6.83 -10.94 -5.91
CA TRP A 125 -7.81 -11.71 -5.14
C TRP A 125 -8.73 -12.53 -6.04
N TRP A 126 -9.26 -11.97 -7.13
CA TRP A 126 -10.12 -12.72 -8.06
C TRP A 126 -9.39 -13.92 -8.68
N LEU A 127 -8.11 -13.75 -9.01
CA LEU A 127 -7.32 -14.80 -9.66
C LEU A 127 -6.81 -15.85 -8.68
N SER A 128 -6.48 -15.46 -7.46
CA SER A 128 -5.71 -16.28 -6.52
C SER A 128 -6.33 -16.41 -5.12
N GLY A 129 -7.50 -15.83 -4.86
CA GLY A 129 -8.13 -15.82 -3.54
C GLY A 129 -8.33 -17.20 -2.94
N ALA A 130 -8.71 -18.20 -3.75
CA ALA A 130 -8.82 -19.60 -3.29
C ALA A 130 -7.47 -20.16 -2.83
N HIS A 131 -6.37 -19.78 -3.47
CA HIS A 131 -5.01 -20.13 -3.03
C HIS A 131 -4.66 -19.38 -1.73
N PHE A 132 -4.91 -18.08 -1.66
CA PHE A 132 -4.61 -17.29 -0.47
C PHE A 132 -5.32 -17.83 0.77
N ILE A 133 -6.59 -18.22 0.60
CA ILE A 133 -7.39 -18.84 1.66
C ILE A 133 -6.79 -20.17 2.10
N ARG A 134 -6.46 -21.05 1.17
CA ARG A 134 -5.93 -22.39 1.46
C ARG A 134 -4.58 -22.32 2.17
N GLU A 135 -3.74 -21.37 1.81
CA GLU A 135 -2.39 -21.21 2.37
C GLU A 135 -2.33 -20.24 3.56
N GLY A 136 -3.45 -19.66 3.98
CA GLY A 136 -3.54 -18.85 5.20
C GLY A 136 -2.93 -17.45 5.10
N TYR A 137 -2.97 -16.81 3.94
CA TYR A 137 -2.54 -15.42 3.78
C TYR A 137 -3.56 -14.44 4.38
N ALA A 138 -3.09 -13.36 5.00
CA ALA A 138 -3.91 -12.17 5.15
C ALA A 138 -3.80 -11.30 3.88
N TYR A 139 -4.86 -10.58 3.57
CA TYR A 139 -4.95 -9.78 2.35
C TYR A 139 -5.55 -8.41 2.64
N VAL A 140 -4.94 -7.38 2.08
CA VAL A 140 -5.38 -5.98 2.20
C VAL A 140 -5.47 -5.36 0.83
N ALA A 141 -6.65 -4.95 0.41
CA ALA A 141 -6.86 -4.21 -0.83
C ALA A 141 -6.93 -2.70 -0.56
N VAL A 142 -6.17 -1.91 -1.33
CA VAL A 142 -6.03 -0.46 -1.13
C VAL A 142 -6.65 0.30 -2.28
N SER A 143 -7.71 1.08 -2.00
CA SER A 143 -8.34 1.98 -2.98
C SER A 143 -7.54 3.28 -3.07
N ALA A 144 -6.39 3.25 -3.73
CA ALA A 144 -5.45 4.38 -3.77
C ALA A 144 -5.75 5.40 -4.88
N GLN A 145 -6.69 5.13 -5.79
CA GLN A 145 -6.90 5.91 -7.02
C GLN A 145 -8.27 6.60 -7.06
N GLN A 146 -8.28 7.84 -7.54
CA GLN A 146 -9.45 8.70 -7.62
C GLN A 146 -10.63 8.04 -8.34
N MET A 147 -10.38 7.38 -9.47
CA MET A 147 -11.44 6.79 -10.31
C MET A 147 -12.26 5.75 -9.54
N GLY A 148 -11.62 4.90 -8.74
CA GLY A 148 -12.31 3.93 -7.88
C GLY A 148 -13.12 4.62 -6.78
N ILE A 149 -12.55 5.66 -6.16
CA ILE A 149 -13.23 6.46 -5.14
C ILE A 149 -14.48 7.13 -5.71
N ASP A 150 -14.39 7.76 -6.87
CA ASP A 150 -15.52 8.43 -7.51
C ASP A 150 -16.65 7.44 -7.82
N THR A 151 -16.32 6.26 -8.36
CA THR A 151 -17.29 5.18 -8.59
C THR A 151 -17.98 4.72 -7.31
N MET A 152 -17.25 4.57 -6.20
CA MET A 152 -17.83 4.20 -4.90
C MET A 152 -18.74 5.30 -4.35
N LYS A 153 -18.35 6.57 -4.48
CA LYS A 153 -19.17 7.72 -4.06
C LYS A 153 -20.49 7.78 -4.83
N GLU A 154 -20.46 7.51 -6.14
CA GLU A 154 -21.68 7.41 -6.95
C GLU A 154 -22.55 6.20 -6.54
N TRP A 155 -21.92 5.07 -6.24
CA TRP A 155 -22.64 3.87 -5.84
C TRP A 155 -23.33 4.02 -4.48
N SER A 156 -22.64 4.58 -3.49
CA SER A 156 -23.19 4.87 -2.15
C SER A 156 -22.61 6.15 -1.55
N PRO A 157 -23.23 7.32 -1.84
CA PRO A 157 -22.79 8.58 -1.26
C PRO A 157 -22.82 8.59 0.27
N LYS A 158 -23.77 7.85 0.87
CA LYS A 158 -23.91 7.73 2.33
C LYS A 158 -22.70 7.02 2.96
N ARG A 159 -22.20 5.97 2.31
CA ARG A 159 -21.08 5.17 2.84
C ARG A 159 -19.73 5.77 2.49
N TYR A 160 -19.56 6.18 1.23
CA TYR A 160 -18.25 6.56 0.68
C TYR A 160 -18.09 8.06 0.41
N GLY A 161 -19.11 8.87 0.68
CA GLY A 161 -19.10 10.30 0.37
C GLY A 161 -17.95 11.09 1.01
N SER A 162 -17.40 10.60 2.13
CA SER A 162 -16.27 11.23 2.82
C SER A 162 -14.89 10.84 2.26
N LEU A 163 -14.81 9.92 1.30
CA LEU A 163 -13.53 9.50 0.72
C LEU A 163 -13.02 10.57 -0.25
N ASP A 164 -11.72 10.80 -0.21
CA ASP A 164 -11.02 11.73 -1.11
C ASP A 164 -9.55 11.37 -1.20
N THR A 165 -9.05 11.18 -2.41
CA THR A 165 -7.64 10.90 -2.72
C THR A 165 -6.99 12.02 -3.52
N THR A 166 -7.58 13.22 -3.50
CA THR A 166 -7.19 14.35 -4.34
C THR A 166 -6.99 15.65 -3.58
N HIS A 167 -7.20 15.67 -2.27
CA HIS A 167 -7.22 16.89 -1.47
C HIS A 167 -8.22 17.91 -2.05
N ASP A 168 -9.51 17.51 -2.13
CA ASP A 168 -10.59 18.30 -2.72
C ASP A 168 -10.31 18.74 -4.18
N GLY A 169 -9.63 17.92 -4.96
CA GLY A 169 -9.30 18.19 -6.35
C GLY A 169 -8.03 19.02 -6.57
N ILE A 170 -7.29 19.36 -5.50
CA ILE A 170 -6.03 20.14 -5.61
C ILE A 170 -4.94 19.28 -6.27
N VAL A 171 -4.86 17.99 -5.95
CA VAL A 171 -3.89 17.06 -6.54
C VAL A 171 -4.63 16.03 -7.39
N GLY A 172 -4.54 16.18 -8.69
CA GLY A 172 -5.15 15.24 -9.64
C GLY A 172 -4.24 14.10 -10.07
N ARG A 173 -4.74 13.26 -10.99
CA ARG A 173 -3.98 12.18 -11.64
C ARG A 173 -3.37 11.16 -10.68
N ASP A 174 -4.05 10.89 -9.57
CA ASP A 174 -3.59 9.97 -8.52
C ASP A 174 -2.22 10.35 -7.92
N GLY A 175 -1.90 11.65 -7.86
CA GLY A 175 -0.60 12.13 -7.36
C GLY A 175 -0.33 11.78 -5.90
N LEU A 176 -1.37 11.50 -5.09
CA LEU A 176 -1.24 11.12 -3.68
C LEU A 176 -1.18 9.60 -3.47
N SER A 177 -1.47 8.81 -4.50
CA SER A 177 -1.67 7.36 -4.40
C SER A 177 -0.43 6.61 -3.89
N TYR A 178 0.77 7.12 -4.12
CA TYR A 178 2.02 6.50 -3.70
C TYR A 178 2.21 6.54 -2.19
N ASP A 179 2.01 7.70 -1.57
CA ASP A 179 2.08 7.84 -0.12
C ASP A 179 0.91 7.14 0.57
N ILE A 180 -0.29 7.17 -0.01
CA ILE A 180 -1.43 6.40 0.46
C ILE A 180 -1.07 4.91 0.53
N PHE A 181 -0.45 4.38 -0.50
CA PHE A 181 -0.03 2.97 -0.54
C PHE A 181 1.08 2.67 0.48
N SER A 182 2.08 3.55 0.60
CA SER A 182 3.13 3.43 1.61
C SER A 182 2.58 3.51 3.05
N ALA A 183 1.62 4.40 3.31
CA ALA A 183 1.01 4.56 4.63
C ALA A 183 0.32 3.27 5.11
N VAL A 184 -0.27 2.49 4.19
CA VAL A 184 -0.86 1.19 4.52
C VAL A 184 0.21 0.16 4.90
N GLY A 185 1.29 0.04 4.12
CA GLY A 185 2.42 -0.83 4.47
C GLY A 185 3.02 -0.48 5.83
N ARG A 186 3.19 0.81 6.09
CA ARG A 186 3.69 1.31 7.37
C ARG A 186 2.73 1.01 8.53
N ALA A 187 1.42 1.20 8.34
CA ALA A 187 0.43 0.88 9.37
C ALA A 187 0.44 -0.60 9.75
N ILE A 188 0.66 -1.51 8.79
CA ILE A 188 0.80 -2.95 9.05
C ILE A 188 2.09 -3.24 9.83
N ASN A 189 3.22 -2.62 9.47
CA ASN A 189 4.51 -2.79 10.16
C ASN A 189 4.47 -2.29 11.61
N ARG A 190 3.82 -1.15 11.88
CA ARG A 190 3.72 -0.55 13.21
C ARG A 190 3.00 -1.42 14.24
N ILE A 191 2.05 -2.24 13.81
CA ILE A 191 1.28 -3.13 14.71
C ILE A 191 2.23 -4.07 15.48
N ASP A 192 3.44 -4.32 14.98
CA ASP A 192 4.44 -5.14 15.65
C ASP A 192 5.31 -4.36 16.67
N GLU A 193 5.44 -3.03 16.53
CA GLU A 193 6.44 -2.28 17.29
C GLU A 193 5.88 -1.61 18.55
N SER A 194 4.66 -1.13 18.55
CA SER A 194 3.96 -0.61 19.74
C SER A 194 2.53 -0.18 19.38
N ALA A 195 1.54 -1.00 19.64
CA ALA A 195 0.16 -0.50 19.62
C ALA A 195 0.01 0.56 20.72
N SER A 196 -0.01 1.84 20.35
CA SER A 196 -0.45 2.89 21.26
C SER A 196 -1.92 2.64 21.60
N ASP A 197 -2.29 2.80 22.86
CA ASP A 197 -3.69 2.64 23.30
C ASP A 197 -4.60 3.49 22.42
N GLY A 198 -5.47 2.81 21.63
CA GLY A 198 -6.46 3.45 20.76
C GLY A 198 -6.23 3.33 19.25
N GLU A 199 -5.12 2.77 18.79
CA GLU A 199 -4.87 2.54 17.37
C GLU A 199 -5.61 1.29 16.85
N VAL A 200 -6.24 1.40 15.66
CA VAL A 200 -7.01 0.29 15.06
C VAL A 200 -6.08 -0.71 14.39
N ASP A 201 -5.99 -1.90 14.97
CA ASP A 201 -5.27 -3.04 14.37
C ASP A 201 -6.16 -3.76 13.35
N ILE A 202 -5.88 -3.55 12.06
CA ILE A 202 -6.60 -4.19 10.95
C ILE A 202 -6.34 -5.69 10.85
N LEU A 203 -5.23 -6.17 11.42
CA LEU A 203 -4.88 -7.59 11.44
C LEU A 203 -5.41 -8.32 12.68
N ARG A 204 -6.01 -7.60 13.65
CA ARG A 204 -6.60 -8.17 14.87
C ARG A 204 -5.64 -9.08 15.64
N GLY A 205 -4.40 -8.63 15.80
CA GLY A 205 -3.35 -9.33 16.53
C GLY A 205 -2.66 -10.45 15.74
N LEU A 206 -2.93 -10.60 14.45
CA LEU A 206 -2.07 -11.42 13.58
C LEU A 206 -0.76 -10.65 13.37
N LYS A 207 0.37 -11.37 13.50
CA LYS A 207 1.68 -10.76 13.35
C LYS A 207 2.26 -11.02 11.98
N ALA A 208 2.35 -9.97 11.16
CA ALA A 208 2.98 -10.03 9.85
C ALA A 208 4.48 -10.32 10.02
N LYS A 209 4.99 -11.31 9.30
CA LYS A 209 6.43 -11.60 9.16
C LYS A 209 6.97 -11.10 7.84
N ILE A 210 6.12 -11.05 6.84
CA ILE A 210 6.44 -10.62 5.48
C ILE A 210 5.23 -9.86 4.92
N ILE A 211 5.47 -8.68 4.36
CA ILE A 211 4.47 -7.86 3.70
C ILE A 211 4.84 -7.73 2.23
N ILE A 212 3.97 -8.22 1.36
CA ILE A 212 4.20 -8.23 -0.10
C ILE A 212 3.19 -7.29 -0.76
N ALA A 213 3.68 -6.27 -1.46
CA ALA A 213 2.85 -5.46 -2.33
C ALA A 213 2.56 -6.18 -3.64
N THR A 214 1.34 -6.04 -4.17
CA THR A 214 0.97 -6.59 -5.48
C THR A 214 0.06 -5.64 -6.25
N GLY A 215 0.00 -5.81 -7.57
CA GLY A 215 -0.91 -5.08 -8.44
C GLY A 215 -0.85 -5.60 -9.87
N HIS A 216 -2.03 -5.62 -10.48
CA HIS A 216 -2.22 -6.22 -11.80
C HIS A 216 -2.46 -5.16 -12.89
N SER A 217 -1.87 -5.33 -14.05
CA SER A 217 -2.14 -4.54 -15.27
C SER A 217 -1.90 -3.03 -15.07
N GLN A 218 -2.93 -2.21 -15.01
CA GLN A 218 -2.83 -0.76 -14.76
C GLN A 218 -2.17 -0.48 -13.41
N SER A 219 -2.51 -1.23 -12.35
CA SER A 219 -1.88 -1.10 -11.03
C SER A 219 -0.44 -1.59 -11.03
N ALA A 220 -0.09 -2.57 -11.86
CA ALA A 220 1.30 -2.98 -12.07
C ALA A 220 2.14 -1.82 -12.61
N SER A 221 1.56 -0.95 -13.46
CA SER A 221 2.25 0.26 -13.94
C SER A 221 2.46 1.28 -12.82
N ARG A 222 1.49 1.42 -11.90
CA ARG A 222 1.65 2.26 -10.71
C ARG A 222 2.74 1.71 -9.78
N LEU A 223 2.76 0.39 -9.54
CA LEU A 223 3.81 -0.26 -8.76
C LEU A 223 5.19 -0.11 -9.39
N ALA A 224 5.31 -0.17 -10.72
CA ALA A 224 6.60 0.05 -11.38
C ALA A 224 7.11 1.49 -11.16
N THR A 225 6.24 2.50 -11.28
CA THR A 225 6.60 3.89 -10.94
C THR A 225 6.95 4.02 -9.46
N TYR A 226 6.17 3.41 -8.58
CA TYR A 226 6.41 3.39 -7.14
C TYR A 226 7.79 2.81 -6.80
N LEU A 227 8.12 1.65 -7.35
CA LEU A 227 9.41 0.98 -7.19
C LEU A 227 10.57 1.82 -7.76
N ASN A 228 10.38 2.42 -8.92
CA ASN A 228 11.45 3.18 -9.57
C ASN A 228 11.77 4.48 -8.84
N ASN A 229 10.78 5.13 -8.21
CA ASN A 229 10.90 6.52 -7.84
C ASN A 229 10.64 6.80 -6.34
N ILE A 230 9.71 6.10 -5.71
CA ILE A 230 9.19 6.47 -4.39
C ILE A 230 9.58 5.46 -3.30
N HIS A 231 9.33 4.17 -3.51
CA HIS A 231 9.62 3.13 -2.53
C HIS A 231 11.08 3.14 -2.02
N PRO A 232 12.11 3.42 -2.85
CA PRO A 232 13.49 3.50 -2.37
C PRO A 232 13.75 4.64 -1.38
N LEU A 233 12.87 5.64 -1.30
CA LEU A 233 13.00 6.74 -0.34
C LEU A 233 12.66 6.29 1.10
N ASP A 234 11.75 5.30 1.22
CA ASP A 234 11.25 4.78 2.48
C ASP A 234 10.60 3.40 2.25
N PRO A 235 11.41 2.33 2.18
CA PRO A 235 10.90 0.98 1.92
C PRO A 235 10.00 0.48 3.05
N VAL A 236 8.75 0.12 2.70
CA VAL A 236 7.74 -0.38 3.64
C VAL A 236 7.25 -1.80 3.31
N TYR A 237 7.66 -2.35 2.18
CA TYR A 237 7.31 -3.69 1.72
C TYR A 237 8.56 -4.57 1.60
N ASP A 238 8.49 -5.80 2.09
CA ASP A 238 9.58 -6.77 2.01
C ASP A 238 9.77 -7.31 0.60
N GLY A 239 8.71 -7.35 -0.17
CA GLY A 239 8.71 -7.78 -1.56
C GLY A 239 7.59 -7.17 -2.37
N VAL A 240 7.72 -7.20 -3.70
CA VAL A 240 6.71 -6.67 -4.61
C VAL A 240 6.48 -7.64 -5.76
N MET A 241 5.22 -7.99 -6.02
CA MET A 241 4.78 -8.76 -7.15
C MET A 241 4.11 -7.87 -8.19
N VAL A 242 4.75 -7.71 -9.35
CA VAL A 242 4.23 -6.91 -10.47
C VAL A 242 3.61 -7.85 -11.49
N HIS A 243 2.30 -7.81 -11.67
CA HIS A 243 1.56 -8.82 -12.42
C HIS A 243 0.91 -8.24 -13.69
N GLY A 244 1.21 -8.82 -14.84
CA GLY A 244 0.56 -8.53 -16.13
C GLY A 244 0.76 -7.08 -16.61
N GLY A 245 1.98 -6.54 -16.50
CA GLY A 245 2.29 -5.18 -16.91
C GLY A 245 3.50 -4.59 -16.21
N GLY A 246 3.47 -3.27 -15.99
CA GLY A 246 4.41 -2.57 -15.11
C GLY A 246 5.71 -2.09 -15.73
N GLY A 247 5.87 -2.12 -17.05
CA GLY A 247 7.04 -1.52 -17.71
C GLY A 247 8.41 -2.05 -17.21
N ARG A 248 9.45 -1.24 -17.39
CA ARG A 248 10.80 -1.51 -16.86
C ARG A 248 10.88 -1.12 -15.39
N ILE A 249 11.61 -1.89 -14.61
CA ILE A 249 11.94 -1.60 -13.20
C ILE A 249 13.46 -1.56 -13.11
N ARG A 250 14.00 -0.57 -12.37
CA ARG A 250 15.43 -0.44 -12.08
C ARG A 250 15.94 -1.66 -11.31
N ASP A 251 17.21 -2.01 -11.47
CA ASP A 251 17.81 -3.24 -10.95
C ASP A 251 18.70 -3.02 -9.71
N ASP A 252 18.83 -1.78 -9.25
CA ASP A 252 19.56 -1.39 -8.04
C ASP A 252 18.70 -1.37 -6.76
N GLN A 253 17.60 -2.13 -6.75
CA GLN A 253 16.66 -2.25 -5.62
C GLN A 253 17.13 -3.30 -4.62
N GLU A 254 17.06 -2.99 -3.33
CA GLU A 254 17.22 -3.98 -2.26
C GLU A 254 15.96 -4.85 -2.08
N THR A 255 14.78 -4.26 -2.34
CA THR A 255 13.49 -4.94 -2.26
C THR A 255 13.38 -6.05 -3.30
N LYS A 256 12.93 -7.23 -2.88
CA LYS A 256 12.74 -8.37 -3.78
C LYS A 256 11.56 -8.14 -4.71
N ILE A 257 11.80 -8.25 -6.02
CA ILE A 257 10.77 -8.01 -7.03
C ILE A 257 10.52 -9.28 -7.82
N PHE A 258 9.26 -9.70 -7.89
CA PHE A 258 8.81 -10.79 -8.72
C PHE A 258 7.86 -10.25 -9.78
N LYS A 259 8.22 -10.41 -11.05
CA LYS A 259 7.44 -9.93 -12.18
C LYS A 259 6.81 -11.07 -12.95
N ILE A 260 5.47 -11.11 -13.00
CA ILE A 260 4.70 -12.04 -13.80
C ILE A 260 4.26 -11.32 -15.08
N MET A 261 4.68 -11.84 -16.22
CA MET A 261 4.37 -11.26 -17.52
C MET A 261 3.28 -12.06 -18.24
N ALA A 262 2.28 -11.37 -18.77
CA ALA A 262 1.32 -11.98 -19.67
C ALA A 262 1.90 -12.11 -21.08
N GLU A 263 1.32 -12.96 -21.92
CA GLU A 263 1.74 -13.15 -23.33
C GLU A 263 1.76 -11.81 -24.10
N THR A 264 0.77 -10.95 -23.85
CA THR A 264 0.69 -9.62 -24.48
C THR A 264 1.87 -8.71 -24.11
N ASP A 265 2.44 -8.84 -22.92
CA ASP A 265 3.61 -8.09 -22.49
C ASP A 265 4.87 -8.56 -23.23
N MET A 266 4.98 -9.87 -23.44
CA MET A 266 6.07 -10.47 -24.20
C MET A 266 6.05 -10.02 -25.67
N ARG A 267 4.86 -9.97 -26.28
CA ARG A 267 4.70 -9.50 -27.67
C ARG A 267 5.09 -8.03 -27.82
N ARG A 268 4.70 -7.18 -26.88
CA ARG A 268 5.09 -5.76 -26.88
C ARG A 268 6.60 -5.59 -26.74
N ARG A 269 7.27 -6.35 -25.88
CA ARG A 269 8.72 -6.34 -25.73
C ARG A 269 9.44 -6.77 -27.03
N ALA A 270 8.95 -7.81 -27.69
CA ALA A 270 9.52 -8.26 -28.97
C ALA A 270 9.35 -7.24 -30.10
N ALA A 271 8.30 -6.42 -30.06
CA ALA A 271 8.01 -5.36 -31.02
C ALA A 271 8.79 -4.05 -30.77
N THR A 272 9.34 -3.87 -29.57
CA THR A 272 10.10 -2.66 -29.23
C THR A 272 11.59 -2.92 -29.52
N PRO A 273 12.25 -2.17 -30.44
CA PRO A 273 13.68 -2.31 -30.67
C PRO A 273 14.44 -2.11 -29.35
N GLN A 274 15.27 -3.10 -28.99
CA GLN A 274 16.19 -2.94 -27.87
C GLN A 274 17.23 -1.89 -28.29
N PRO A 275 17.51 -0.87 -27.48
CA PRO A 275 18.69 -0.03 -27.74
C PRO A 275 19.90 -0.96 -27.75
N ASN A 276 20.70 -0.84 -28.80
CA ASN A 276 21.91 -1.65 -28.97
C ASN A 276 22.74 -1.60 -27.67
N SER A 277 22.92 -2.76 -27.06
CA SER A 277 23.84 -2.98 -25.94
C SER A 277 25.29 -2.76 -26.36
#